data_23b1ccabdecb4510ca6678cac160d8c0
#
_entry.id   23b1ccabdecb4510ca6678cac160d8c0
#
_cell.length_a   1.000
_cell.length_b   1.000
_cell.length_c   1.000
_cell.angle_alpha   90.00
_cell.angle_beta   90.00
_cell.angle_gamma   90.00
#
_symmetry.space_group_name_H-M   'P 1'
#
loop_
_entity.id
_entity.type
_entity.pdbx_description
1 polymer ?
#
loop_
_entity_poly.entity_id
_entity_poly.type
_entity_poly.pdbx_seq_one_letter_code
_entity_poly.pdbx_strand_id
1 'polypeptide(L)'
;VLLWTRRSRLLVWLVFGVVFLGVVAAPLVMSVLASFAGSWTGVLPSGLTGAHYTEALSGETFASLSVSVQTGVITSLVSVLLGTWAALAVDHAPPRLRRIADSLFHLPIAVPSVVLGLALLVAFSRPPVAFNGTRWIVLAGHLMILLPFAYSTVSAALQRVDPLLAQAAASLGARPLRVLLRVRLPVLVPAMSASAGLALAMSMGELGATMMLYPPDWRTLPATIFSLTDRGQVFLASASTVLLLVVTLAGVVLLGLVRGRASAR
;
A
#
# COMPACT_ATOMS: atom_id res chain seq x y z
N VAL A 1 -26.31 -13.19 -18.06
CA VAL A 1 -26.90 -14.26 -18.89
C VAL A 1 -25.99 -14.72 -20.03
N LEU A 2 -24.84 -14.06 -20.30
CA LEU A 2 -23.87 -14.43 -21.35
C LEU A 2 -23.01 -15.67 -21.03
N LEU A 3 -23.05 -16.22 -19.80
CA LEU A 3 -22.16 -17.26 -19.33
C LEU A 3 -22.82 -18.63 -19.12
N TRP A 4 -23.98 -18.88 -19.74
CA TRP A 4 -24.78 -20.10 -19.50
C TRP A 4 -24.19 -21.37 -20.13
N THR A 5 -23.49 -21.28 -21.24
CA THR A 5 -22.90 -22.44 -21.93
C THR A 5 -21.42 -22.66 -21.56
N ARG A 6 -20.96 -23.94 -21.61
CA ARG A 6 -19.52 -24.27 -21.42
C ARG A 6 -18.65 -23.53 -22.43
N ARG A 7 -19.11 -23.36 -23.68
CA ARG A 7 -18.36 -22.67 -24.75
C ARG A 7 -18.20 -21.18 -24.46
N SER A 8 -19.27 -20.51 -24.03
CA SER A 8 -19.17 -19.08 -23.68
C SER A 8 -18.28 -18.81 -22.49
N ARG A 9 -18.28 -19.69 -21.47
CA ARG A 9 -17.34 -19.61 -20.33
C ARG A 9 -15.90 -19.82 -20.78
N LEU A 10 -15.65 -20.82 -21.62
CA LEU A 10 -14.30 -21.09 -22.14
C LEU A 10 -13.77 -19.91 -22.97
N LEU A 11 -14.60 -19.31 -23.82
CA LEU A 11 -14.23 -18.14 -24.62
C LEU A 11 -13.90 -16.94 -23.72
N VAL A 12 -14.70 -16.67 -22.68
CA VAL A 12 -14.42 -15.59 -21.71
C VAL A 12 -13.11 -15.85 -20.97
N TRP A 13 -12.87 -17.07 -20.50
CA TRP A 13 -11.62 -17.42 -19.84
C TRP A 13 -10.40 -17.33 -20.77
N LEU A 14 -10.56 -17.69 -22.06
CA LEU A 14 -9.51 -17.58 -23.05
C LEU A 14 -9.17 -16.12 -23.34
N VAL A 15 -10.19 -15.29 -23.59
CA VAL A 15 -10.00 -13.84 -23.81
C VAL A 15 -9.37 -13.19 -22.56
N PHE A 16 -9.91 -13.49 -21.38
CA PHE A 16 -9.33 -12.99 -20.13
C PHE A 16 -7.87 -13.43 -19.97
N GLY A 17 -7.59 -14.72 -20.21
CA GLY A 17 -6.23 -15.28 -20.12
C GLY A 17 -5.26 -14.61 -21.08
N VAL A 18 -5.64 -14.40 -22.33
CA VAL A 18 -4.80 -13.71 -23.34
C VAL A 18 -4.54 -12.26 -22.92
N VAL A 19 -5.58 -11.53 -22.52
CA VAL A 19 -5.44 -10.15 -22.07
C VAL A 19 -4.58 -10.08 -20.80
N PHE A 20 -4.83 -10.96 -19.82
CA PHE A 20 -4.05 -11.01 -18.58
C PHE A 20 -2.57 -11.33 -18.84
N LEU A 21 -2.29 -12.34 -19.67
CA LEU A 21 -0.93 -12.71 -20.03
C LEU A 21 -0.22 -11.59 -20.80
N GLY A 22 -0.89 -10.93 -21.74
CA GLY A 22 -0.29 -9.86 -22.55
C GLY A 22 -0.08 -8.55 -21.77
N VAL A 23 -1.05 -8.16 -20.95
CA VAL A 23 -1.05 -6.83 -20.30
C VAL A 23 -0.41 -6.88 -18.91
N VAL A 24 -0.58 -7.97 -18.17
CA VAL A 24 -0.12 -8.06 -16.77
C VAL A 24 1.11 -8.95 -16.65
N ALA A 25 1.05 -10.19 -17.14
CA ALA A 25 2.14 -11.14 -16.94
C ALA A 25 3.36 -10.84 -17.80
N ALA A 26 3.17 -10.46 -19.06
CA ALA A 26 4.30 -10.22 -19.97
C ALA A 26 5.24 -9.10 -19.49
N PRO A 27 4.78 -7.90 -19.06
CA PRO A 27 5.67 -6.87 -18.52
C PRO A 27 6.42 -7.31 -17.26
N LEU A 28 5.77 -8.09 -16.37
CA LEU A 28 6.44 -8.63 -15.19
C LEU A 28 7.52 -9.64 -15.54
N VAL A 29 7.22 -10.56 -16.47
CA VAL A 29 8.20 -11.53 -16.99
C VAL A 29 9.37 -10.80 -17.64
N MET A 30 9.10 -9.76 -18.46
CA MET A 30 10.16 -8.96 -19.10
C MET A 30 11.03 -8.26 -18.07
N SER A 31 10.46 -7.73 -16.99
CA SER A 31 11.23 -7.13 -15.89
C SER A 31 12.11 -8.17 -15.20
N VAL A 32 11.59 -9.39 -14.97
CA VAL A 32 12.38 -10.49 -14.42
C VAL A 32 13.49 -10.92 -15.37
N LEU A 33 13.22 -11.05 -16.66
CA LEU A 33 14.25 -11.39 -17.66
C LEU A 33 15.34 -10.30 -17.74
N ALA A 34 14.93 -9.03 -17.76
CA ALA A 34 15.85 -7.90 -17.77
C ALA A 34 16.74 -7.85 -16.51
N SER A 35 16.23 -8.27 -15.35
CA SER A 35 17.01 -8.28 -14.11
C SER A 35 18.20 -9.25 -14.12
N PHE A 36 18.18 -10.26 -15.00
CA PHE A 36 19.28 -11.20 -15.19
C PHE A 36 20.09 -10.95 -16.47
N ALA A 37 19.72 -9.96 -17.30
CA ALA A 37 20.38 -9.71 -18.57
C ALA A 37 21.72 -8.99 -18.37
N GLY A 38 22.82 -9.53 -18.90
CA GLY A 38 24.09 -8.81 -19.02
C GLY A 38 24.07 -7.82 -20.19
N SER A 39 23.36 -8.16 -21.27
CA SER A 39 23.08 -7.27 -22.40
C SER A 39 21.78 -7.69 -23.10
N TRP A 40 21.15 -6.73 -23.79
CA TRP A 40 19.90 -6.97 -24.52
C TRP A 40 19.90 -6.20 -25.83
N THR A 41 20.50 -6.81 -26.85
CA THR A 41 20.61 -6.22 -28.20
C THR A 41 19.73 -6.92 -29.23
N GLY A 42 19.21 -8.11 -28.93
CA GLY A 42 18.35 -8.92 -29.78
C GLY A 42 16.94 -9.12 -29.20
N VAL A 43 16.25 -10.14 -29.68
CA VAL A 43 14.91 -10.52 -29.18
C VAL A 43 14.96 -11.11 -27.77
N LEU A 44 16.04 -11.81 -27.44
CA LEU A 44 16.27 -12.41 -26.11
C LEU A 44 17.48 -11.77 -25.44
N PRO A 45 17.49 -11.71 -24.10
CA PRO A 45 18.65 -11.25 -23.36
C PRO A 45 19.82 -12.22 -23.51
N SER A 46 21.04 -11.69 -23.46
CA SER A 46 22.28 -12.46 -23.53
C SER A 46 23.18 -12.18 -22.31
N GLY A 47 24.11 -13.09 -22.03
CA GLY A 47 25.02 -12.94 -20.91
C GLY A 47 24.30 -12.95 -19.56
N LEU A 48 23.48 -13.96 -19.29
CA LEU A 48 22.71 -14.04 -18.03
C LEU A 48 23.64 -13.95 -16.81
N THR A 49 23.32 -13.04 -15.91
CA THR A 49 24.12 -12.74 -14.70
C THR A 49 23.23 -12.43 -13.50
N GLY A 50 23.73 -12.75 -12.31
CA GLY A 50 23.13 -12.32 -11.02
C GLY A 50 23.79 -11.06 -10.43
N ALA A 51 24.77 -10.45 -11.12
CA ALA A 51 25.56 -9.34 -10.60
C ALA A 51 24.69 -8.12 -10.22
N HIS A 52 23.61 -7.88 -10.96
CA HIS A 52 22.67 -6.79 -10.66
C HIS A 52 21.98 -6.95 -9.30
N TYR A 53 21.77 -8.20 -8.83
CA TYR A 53 21.20 -8.43 -7.50
C TYR A 53 22.22 -8.19 -6.39
N THR A 54 23.48 -8.54 -6.60
CA THR A 54 24.54 -8.23 -5.62
C THR A 54 24.75 -6.71 -5.49
N GLU A 55 24.67 -6.00 -6.62
CA GLU A 55 24.71 -4.54 -6.64
C GLU A 55 23.46 -3.93 -5.99
N ALA A 56 22.26 -4.41 -6.33
CA ALA A 56 20.99 -3.93 -5.76
C ALA A 56 20.89 -4.19 -4.24
N LEU A 57 21.54 -5.24 -3.73
CA LEU A 57 21.59 -5.55 -2.29
C LEU A 57 22.76 -4.85 -1.57
N SER A 58 23.40 -3.88 -2.19
CA SER A 58 24.50 -3.11 -1.63
C SER A 58 24.30 -1.59 -1.83
N GLY A 59 25.10 -0.81 -1.12
CA GLY A 59 25.19 0.64 -1.32
C GLY A 59 23.86 1.40 -1.22
N GLU A 60 23.67 2.35 -2.12
CA GLU A 60 22.51 3.27 -2.14
C GLU A 60 21.18 2.54 -2.40
N THR A 61 21.18 1.51 -3.24
CA THR A 61 19.96 0.76 -3.59
C THR A 61 19.41 -0.01 -2.39
N PHE A 62 20.29 -0.69 -1.64
CA PHE A 62 19.91 -1.38 -0.41
C PHE A 62 19.44 -0.40 0.68
N ALA A 63 20.11 0.74 0.82
CA ALA A 63 19.66 1.80 1.73
C ALA A 63 18.24 2.28 1.36
N SER A 64 17.98 2.50 0.07
CA SER A 64 16.66 2.89 -0.44
C SER A 64 15.58 1.82 -0.22
N LEU A 65 15.93 0.53 -0.33
CA LEU A 65 15.02 -0.56 0.02
C LEU A 65 14.67 -0.52 1.51
N SER A 66 15.66 -0.34 2.36
CA SER A 66 15.45 -0.21 3.82
C SER A 66 14.54 0.97 4.16
N VAL A 67 14.75 2.13 3.52
CA VAL A 67 13.89 3.33 3.67
C VAL A 67 12.47 3.03 3.20
N SER A 68 12.28 2.34 2.07
CA SER A 68 10.94 1.95 1.59
C SER A 68 10.22 1.07 2.59
N VAL A 69 10.89 0.05 3.13
CA VAL A 69 10.31 -0.85 4.14
C VAL A 69 9.93 -0.07 5.40
N GLN A 70 10.83 0.77 5.90
CA GLN A 70 10.55 1.61 7.09
C GLN A 70 9.35 2.53 6.84
N THR A 71 9.35 3.25 5.71
CA THR A 71 8.23 4.13 5.33
C THR A 71 6.93 3.35 5.23
N GLY A 72 6.95 2.21 4.52
CA GLY A 72 5.77 1.37 4.32
C GLY A 72 5.22 0.81 5.63
N VAL A 73 6.06 0.29 6.50
CA VAL A 73 5.64 -0.25 7.80
C VAL A 73 5.10 0.85 8.70
N ILE A 74 5.81 1.96 8.86
CA ILE A 74 5.38 3.07 9.72
C ILE A 74 4.04 3.63 9.23
N THR A 75 3.94 3.96 7.95
CA THR A 75 2.73 4.61 7.41
C THR A 75 1.54 3.65 7.34
N SER A 76 1.75 2.36 7.06
CA SER A 76 0.66 1.38 7.11
C SER A 76 0.12 1.19 8.53
N LEU A 77 0.97 1.06 9.53
CA LEU A 77 0.54 0.94 10.94
C LEU A 77 -0.19 2.19 11.41
N VAL A 78 0.38 3.38 11.15
CA VAL A 78 -0.24 4.65 11.56
C VAL A 78 -1.56 4.87 10.83
N SER A 79 -1.66 4.58 9.52
CA SER A 79 -2.90 4.73 8.77
C SER A 79 -4.00 3.79 9.27
N VAL A 80 -3.66 2.54 9.60
CA VAL A 80 -4.63 1.58 10.17
C VAL A 80 -5.10 2.03 11.55
N LEU A 81 -4.20 2.48 12.42
CA LEU A 81 -4.57 2.99 13.74
C LEU A 81 -5.50 4.21 13.64
N LEU A 82 -5.10 5.21 12.87
CA LEU A 82 -5.89 6.43 12.69
C LEU A 82 -7.20 6.17 11.94
N GLY A 83 -7.16 5.35 10.88
CA GLY A 83 -8.34 4.96 10.11
C GLY A 83 -9.34 4.16 10.93
N THR A 84 -8.87 3.26 11.80
CA THR A 84 -9.72 2.52 12.74
C THR A 84 -10.34 3.46 13.77
N TRP A 85 -9.57 4.37 14.35
CA TRP A 85 -10.08 5.36 15.27
C TRP A 85 -11.14 6.25 14.63
N ALA A 86 -10.86 6.76 13.44
CA ALA A 86 -11.81 7.57 12.70
C ALA A 86 -13.11 6.80 12.38
N ALA A 87 -13.01 5.55 11.92
CA ALA A 87 -14.17 4.71 11.64
C ALA A 87 -15.03 4.48 12.90
N LEU A 88 -14.41 4.17 14.03
CA LEU A 88 -15.11 4.00 15.32
C LEU A 88 -15.76 5.30 15.83
N ALA A 89 -15.10 6.44 15.65
CA ALA A 89 -15.64 7.74 16.04
C ALA A 89 -16.83 8.15 15.18
N VAL A 90 -16.75 7.91 13.87
CA VAL A 90 -17.79 8.26 12.90
C VAL A 90 -18.98 7.31 12.95
N ASP A 91 -18.80 6.07 13.41
CA ASP A 91 -19.87 5.05 13.52
C ASP A 91 -21.06 5.52 14.37
N HIS A 92 -20.79 6.28 15.44
CA HIS A 92 -21.79 6.84 16.35
C HIS A 92 -22.19 8.29 16.02
N ALA A 93 -21.63 8.88 14.96
CA ALA A 93 -21.92 10.24 14.58
C ALA A 93 -23.28 10.36 13.91
N PRO A 94 -23.97 11.52 14.05
CA PRO A 94 -25.21 11.79 13.32
C PRO A 94 -24.97 11.76 11.80
N PRO A 95 -25.99 11.41 10.99
CA PRO A 95 -25.83 11.17 9.55
C PRO A 95 -25.18 12.31 8.76
N ARG A 96 -25.41 13.56 9.17
CA ARG A 96 -24.78 14.74 8.56
C ARG A 96 -23.28 14.78 8.79
N LEU A 97 -22.85 14.58 10.03
CA LEU A 97 -21.44 14.58 10.41
C LEU A 97 -20.70 13.39 9.78
N ARG A 98 -21.35 12.22 9.76
CA ARG A 98 -20.82 11.03 9.07
C ARG A 98 -20.54 11.31 7.60
N ARG A 99 -21.50 11.92 6.88
CA ARG A 99 -21.33 12.26 5.45
C ARG A 99 -20.17 13.24 5.22
N ILE A 100 -20.04 14.27 6.09
CA ILE A 100 -18.92 15.22 6.01
C ILE A 100 -17.59 14.50 6.25
N ALA A 101 -17.50 13.67 7.29
CA ALA A 101 -16.30 12.90 7.58
C ALA A 101 -15.93 11.97 6.42
N ASP A 102 -16.89 11.21 5.89
CA ASP A 102 -16.68 10.34 4.74
C ASP A 102 -16.13 11.13 3.53
N SER A 103 -16.71 12.31 3.24
CA SER A 103 -16.23 13.17 2.15
C SER A 103 -14.81 13.67 2.39
N LEU A 104 -14.50 14.11 3.61
CA LEU A 104 -13.16 14.60 3.96
C LEU A 104 -12.09 13.51 3.88
N PHE A 105 -12.40 12.30 4.38
CA PHE A 105 -11.46 11.17 4.29
C PHE A 105 -11.22 10.72 2.85
N HIS A 106 -12.19 10.86 1.95
CA HIS A 106 -12.03 10.46 0.54
C HIS A 106 -11.45 11.56 -0.34
N LEU A 107 -11.37 12.80 0.12
CA LEU A 107 -10.83 13.93 -0.66
C LEU A 107 -9.42 13.64 -1.24
N PRO A 108 -8.46 13.08 -0.48
CA PRO A 108 -7.11 12.84 -1.00
C PRO A 108 -7.08 11.84 -2.17
N ILE A 109 -8.04 10.90 -2.26
CA ILE A 109 -8.08 9.92 -3.36
C ILE A 109 -8.36 10.61 -4.71
N ALA A 110 -9.11 11.71 -4.70
CA ALA A 110 -9.43 12.46 -5.92
C ALA A 110 -8.27 13.29 -6.46
N VAL A 111 -7.19 13.46 -5.68
CA VAL A 111 -6.04 14.30 -6.04
C VAL A 111 -4.86 13.41 -6.45
N PRO A 112 -4.20 13.65 -7.60
CA PRO A 112 -3.00 12.92 -7.98
C PRO A 112 -1.90 13.04 -6.91
N SER A 113 -1.18 11.94 -6.62
CA SER A 113 -0.19 11.90 -5.54
C SER A 113 0.94 12.93 -5.70
N VAL A 114 1.36 13.20 -6.94
CA VAL A 114 2.35 14.27 -7.24
C VAL A 114 1.84 15.64 -6.79
N VAL A 115 0.55 15.93 -7.02
CA VAL A 115 -0.07 17.21 -6.61
C VAL A 115 -0.16 17.30 -5.09
N LEU A 116 -0.51 16.18 -4.41
CA LEU A 116 -0.48 16.11 -2.95
C LEU A 116 0.93 16.35 -2.41
N GLY A 117 1.94 15.73 -3.02
CA GLY A 117 3.34 15.98 -2.66
C GLY A 117 3.74 17.44 -2.80
N LEU A 118 3.42 18.05 -3.94
CA LEU A 118 3.70 19.47 -4.16
C LEU A 118 2.95 20.37 -3.16
N ALA A 119 1.68 20.06 -2.89
CA ALA A 119 0.89 20.81 -1.91
C ALA A 119 1.51 20.76 -0.51
N LEU A 120 1.95 19.56 -0.06
CA LEU A 120 2.67 19.40 1.20
C LEU A 120 4.00 20.16 1.21
N LEU A 121 4.76 20.07 0.11
CA LEU A 121 6.02 20.78 -0.03
C LEU A 121 5.82 22.28 0.16
N VAL A 122 4.82 22.87 -0.48
CA VAL A 122 4.50 24.30 -0.39
C VAL A 122 3.96 24.66 1.00
N ALA A 123 3.04 23.87 1.54
CA ALA A 123 2.40 24.13 2.83
C ALA A 123 3.40 24.13 4.00
N PHE A 124 4.40 23.24 3.95
CA PHE A 124 5.37 23.04 5.02
C PHE A 124 6.76 23.58 4.69
N SER A 125 6.87 24.52 3.73
CA SER A 125 8.13 25.15 3.35
C SER A 125 8.56 26.30 4.26
N ARG A 126 7.65 26.85 5.08
CA ARG A 126 7.86 28.05 5.89
C ARG A 126 7.41 27.88 7.34
N PRO A 127 8.00 28.65 8.27
CA PRO A 127 7.51 28.73 9.66
C PRO A 127 6.01 29.10 9.72
N PRO A 128 5.27 28.70 10.78
CA PRO A 128 5.79 28.11 12.03
C PRO A 128 6.05 26.59 11.94
N VAL A 129 5.61 25.91 10.89
CA VAL A 129 5.71 24.45 10.77
C VAL A 129 6.46 24.12 9.48
N ALA A 130 7.80 24.06 9.56
CA ALA A 130 8.67 23.70 8.44
C ALA A 130 9.11 22.23 8.57
N PHE A 131 8.65 21.38 7.64
CA PHE A 131 9.03 19.95 7.59
C PHE A 131 9.85 19.60 6.35
N ASN A 132 10.07 20.52 5.43
CA ASN A 132 10.83 20.28 4.21
C ASN A 132 12.24 19.77 4.53
N GLY A 133 12.74 18.87 3.70
CA GLY A 133 14.05 18.27 3.88
C GLY A 133 14.12 17.26 5.04
N THR A 134 12.97 16.79 5.53
CA THR A 134 12.93 15.79 6.61
C THR A 134 12.16 14.54 6.16
N ARG A 135 12.46 13.40 6.79
CA ARG A 135 11.68 12.16 6.58
C ARG A 135 10.20 12.29 6.96
N TRP A 136 9.88 13.22 7.86
CA TRP A 136 8.52 13.39 8.37
C TRP A 136 7.53 13.85 7.31
N ILE A 137 7.97 14.69 6.36
CA ILE A 137 7.10 15.14 5.26
C ILE A 137 6.81 13.98 4.28
N VAL A 138 7.77 13.07 4.07
CA VAL A 138 7.56 11.86 3.25
C VAL A 138 6.54 10.95 3.92
N LEU A 139 6.70 10.69 5.24
CA LEU A 139 5.74 9.91 6.01
C LEU A 139 4.34 10.54 6.01
N ALA A 140 4.25 11.88 6.13
CA ALA A 140 2.98 12.60 6.04
C ALA A 140 2.32 12.46 4.67
N GLY A 141 3.09 12.55 3.58
CA GLY A 141 2.59 12.35 2.22
C GLY A 141 2.03 10.93 2.02
N HIS A 142 2.78 9.91 2.41
CA HIS A 142 2.30 8.53 2.36
C HIS A 142 1.05 8.33 3.23
N LEU A 143 1.06 8.85 4.48
CA LEU A 143 -0.09 8.74 5.37
C LEU A 143 -1.34 9.40 4.77
N MET A 144 -1.20 10.56 4.16
CA MET A 144 -2.32 11.27 3.52
C MET A 144 -2.96 10.45 2.39
N ILE A 145 -2.15 9.69 1.63
CA ILE A 145 -2.63 8.81 0.56
C ILE A 145 -3.27 7.53 1.13
N LEU A 146 -2.72 6.96 2.19
CA LEU A 146 -3.12 5.65 2.71
C LEU A 146 -4.31 5.71 3.66
N LEU A 147 -4.45 6.80 4.41
CA LEU A 147 -5.48 6.96 5.44
C LEU A 147 -6.92 6.76 4.92
N PRO A 148 -7.31 7.26 3.74
CA PRO A 148 -8.62 7.00 3.15
C PRO A 148 -8.94 5.52 2.98
N PHE A 149 -7.97 4.73 2.53
CA PHE A 149 -8.16 3.30 2.29
C PHE A 149 -8.28 2.53 3.61
N ALA A 150 -7.50 2.91 4.62
CA ALA A 150 -7.60 2.34 5.95
C ALA A 150 -8.97 2.64 6.58
N TYR A 151 -9.39 3.89 6.56
CA TYR A 151 -10.70 4.32 7.03
C TYR A 151 -11.84 3.57 6.33
N SER A 152 -11.84 3.52 5.00
CA SER A 152 -12.89 2.88 4.20
C SER A 152 -13.00 1.39 4.48
N THR A 153 -11.86 0.69 4.54
CA THR A 153 -11.82 -0.76 4.78
C THR A 153 -12.38 -1.11 6.16
N VAL A 154 -11.97 -0.37 7.19
CA VAL A 154 -12.44 -0.62 8.56
C VAL A 154 -13.88 -0.16 8.74
N SER A 155 -14.28 0.99 8.17
CA SER A 155 -15.66 1.48 8.20
C SER A 155 -16.63 0.50 7.55
N ALA A 156 -16.27 -0.06 6.38
CA ALA A 156 -17.08 -1.08 5.70
C ALA A 156 -17.19 -2.39 6.51
N ALA A 157 -16.13 -2.78 7.22
CA ALA A 157 -16.18 -3.93 8.11
C ALA A 157 -17.06 -3.68 9.34
N LEU A 158 -16.94 -2.48 9.94
CA LEU A 158 -17.70 -2.08 11.11
C LEU A 158 -19.22 -2.08 10.85
N GLN A 159 -19.64 -1.64 9.66
CA GLN A 159 -21.05 -1.67 9.23
C GLN A 159 -21.65 -3.08 9.11
N ARG A 160 -20.81 -4.12 9.04
CA ARG A 160 -21.24 -5.52 8.98
C ARG A 160 -21.25 -6.20 10.35
N VAL A 161 -20.72 -5.54 11.38
CA VAL A 161 -20.72 -6.08 12.75
C VAL A 161 -22.14 -5.97 13.30
N ASP A 162 -22.67 -7.10 13.80
CA ASP A 162 -24.00 -7.12 14.43
C ASP A 162 -23.98 -6.26 15.70
N PRO A 163 -24.81 -5.21 15.82
CA PRO A 163 -24.89 -4.36 16.99
C PRO A 163 -25.35 -5.14 18.25
N LEU A 164 -26.02 -6.27 18.10
CA LEU A 164 -26.43 -7.14 19.22
C LEU A 164 -25.24 -7.65 20.02
N LEU A 165 -24.07 -7.86 19.42
CA LEU A 165 -22.87 -8.27 20.13
C LEU A 165 -22.46 -7.28 21.23
N ALA A 166 -22.47 -5.98 20.86
CA ALA A 166 -22.15 -4.92 21.79
C ALA A 166 -23.22 -4.73 22.88
N GLN A 167 -24.50 -4.88 22.50
CA GLN A 167 -25.63 -4.77 23.41
C GLN A 167 -25.66 -5.93 24.42
N ALA A 168 -25.43 -7.18 23.96
CA ALA A 168 -25.34 -8.35 24.84
C ALA A 168 -24.21 -8.21 25.87
N ALA A 169 -23.03 -7.74 25.42
CA ALA A 169 -21.92 -7.49 26.33
C ALA A 169 -22.25 -6.40 27.38
N ALA A 170 -22.94 -5.33 26.95
CA ALA A 170 -23.38 -4.27 27.86
C ALA A 170 -24.43 -4.76 28.86
N SER A 171 -25.38 -5.61 28.46
CA SER A 171 -26.39 -6.24 29.32
C SER A 171 -25.77 -7.13 30.40
N LEU A 172 -24.60 -7.72 30.09
CA LEU A 172 -23.80 -8.49 31.06
C LEU A 172 -22.90 -7.60 31.95
N GLY A 173 -23.10 -6.29 31.94
CA GLY A 173 -22.37 -5.32 32.79
C GLY A 173 -20.97 -4.95 32.27
N ALA A 174 -20.66 -5.23 31.02
CA ALA A 174 -19.36 -4.81 30.47
C ALA A 174 -19.30 -3.28 30.30
N ARG A 175 -18.24 -2.65 30.82
CA ARG A 175 -17.97 -1.22 30.63
C ARG A 175 -17.67 -0.92 29.16
N PRO A 176 -17.94 0.30 28.64
CA PRO A 176 -17.76 0.65 27.22
C PRO A 176 -16.36 0.33 26.67
N LEU A 177 -15.31 0.62 27.44
CA LEU A 177 -13.94 0.30 27.04
C LEU A 177 -13.71 -1.22 26.91
N ARG A 178 -14.34 -2.05 27.76
CA ARG A 178 -14.27 -3.51 27.67
C ARG A 178 -14.99 -4.03 26.43
N VAL A 179 -16.15 -3.45 26.10
CA VAL A 179 -16.88 -3.76 24.85
C VAL A 179 -16.02 -3.41 23.65
N LEU A 180 -15.39 -2.25 23.63
CA LEU A 180 -14.48 -1.83 22.55
C LEU A 180 -13.32 -2.81 22.40
N LEU A 181 -12.56 -3.06 23.48
CA LEU A 181 -11.31 -3.82 23.42
C LEU A 181 -11.51 -5.34 23.27
N ARG A 182 -12.60 -5.90 23.81
CA ARG A 182 -12.84 -7.35 23.85
C ARG A 182 -13.90 -7.86 22.88
N VAL A 183 -14.73 -6.99 22.32
CA VAL A 183 -15.79 -7.34 21.39
C VAL A 183 -15.55 -6.68 20.03
N ARG A 184 -15.56 -5.35 19.94
CA ARG A 184 -15.49 -4.66 18.65
C ARG A 184 -14.12 -4.79 17.96
N LEU A 185 -13.02 -4.46 18.65
CA LEU A 185 -11.69 -4.49 18.05
C LEU A 185 -11.28 -5.90 17.57
N PRO A 186 -11.47 -6.99 18.34
CA PRO A 186 -11.13 -8.33 17.86
C PRO A 186 -11.88 -8.74 16.58
N VAL A 187 -13.15 -8.35 16.44
CA VAL A 187 -13.94 -8.61 15.22
C VAL A 187 -13.41 -7.79 14.03
N LEU A 188 -12.79 -6.63 14.26
CA LEU A 188 -12.22 -5.78 13.21
C LEU A 188 -10.78 -6.17 12.82
N VAL A 189 -10.07 -7.00 13.61
CA VAL A 189 -8.67 -7.40 13.31
C VAL A 189 -8.49 -7.94 11.89
N PRO A 190 -9.38 -8.78 11.33
CA PRO A 190 -9.25 -9.24 9.95
C PRO A 190 -9.31 -8.11 8.91
N ALA A 191 -10.13 -7.07 9.15
CA ALA A 191 -10.23 -5.89 8.29
C ALA A 191 -9.01 -4.97 8.47
N MET A 192 -8.56 -4.78 9.69
CA MET A 192 -7.36 -4.01 10.02
C MET A 192 -6.11 -4.62 9.38
N SER A 193 -5.94 -5.95 9.45
CA SER A 193 -4.80 -6.62 8.83
C SER A 193 -4.87 -6.60 7.29
N ALA A 194 -6.06 -6.71 6.70
CA ALA A 194 -6.25 -6.54 5.26
C ALA A 194 -5.91 -5.10 4.82
N SER A 195 -6.36 -4.11 5.58
CA SER A 195 -6.03 -2.70 5.36
C SER A 195 -4.54 -2.43 5.50
N ALA A 196 -3.87 -3.01 6.50
CA ALA A 196 -2.42 -2.91 6.66
C ALA A 196 -1.65 -3.47 5.45
N GLY A 197 -2.06 -4.63 4.94
CA GLY A 197 -1.46 -5.23 3.75
C GLY A 197 -1.63 -4.35 2.50
N LEU A 198 -2.83 -3.80 2.30
CA LEU A 198 -3.11 -2.87 1.19
C LEU A 198 -2.27 -1.58 1.34
N ALA A 199 -2.26 -0.97 2.52
CA ALA A 199 -1.51 0.23 2.79
C ALA A 199 0.01 0.02 2.60
N LEU A 200 0.55 -1.11 3.07
CA LEU A 200 1.94 -1.47 2.84
C LEU A 200 2.25 -1.57 1.34
N ALA A 201 1.45 -2.33 0.59
CA ALA A 201 1.65 -2.50 -0.85
C ALA A 201 1.59 -1.15 -1.61
N MET A 202 0.64 -0.29 -1.27
CA MET A 202 0.51 1.05 -1.86
C MET A 202 1.69 1.95 -1.51
N SER A 203 2.15 1.92 -0.25
CA SER A 203 3.31 2.71 0.20
C SER A 203 4.60 2.26 -0.48
N MET A 204 4.81 0.95 -0.63
CA MET A 204 5.99 0.40 -1.30
C MET A 204 6.07 0.76 -2.79
N GLY A 205 4.92 1.00 -3.43
CA GLY A 205 4.86 1.44 -4.85
C GLY A 205 4.72 2.95 -5.03
N GLU A 206 4.65 3.74 -3.96
CA GLU A 206 4.43 5.19 -4.08
C GLU A 206 5.68 5.90 -4.60
N LEU A 207 5.53 6.60 -5.72
CA LEU A 207 6.57 7.39 -6.36
C LEU A 207 6.21 8.87 -6.44
N GLY A 208 4.96 9.19 -6.78
CA GLY A 208 4.54 10.53 -7.15
C GLY A 208 4.76 11.58 -6.05
N ALA A 209 4.18 11.37 -4.88
CA ALA A 209 4.37 12.26 -3.74
C ALA A 209 5.81 12.20 -3.24
N THR A 210 6.40 11.00 -3.21
CA THR A 210 7.78 10.83 -2.75
C THR A 210 8.76 11.67 -3.56
N MET A 211 8.65 11.71 -4.89
CA MET A 211 9.54 12.49 -5.77
C MET A 211 9.53 13.99 -5.48
N MET A 212 8.42 14.50 -4.90
CA MET A 212 8.32 15.91 -4.51
C MET A 212 8.88 16.19 -3.11
N LEU A 213 8.97 15.17 -2.25
CA LEU A 213 9.13 15.34 -0.80
C LEU A 213 10.45 14.80 -0.24
N TYR A 214 11.06 13.78 -0.88
CA TYR A 214 12.17 13.05 -0.25
C TYR A 214 13.43 13.91 -0.07
N PRO A 215 14.02 13.91 1.12
CA PRO A 215 15.38 14.43 1.32
C PRO A 215 16.41 13.39 0.87
N PRO A 216 17.66 13.79 0.62
CA PRO A 216 18.72 12.90 0.11
C PRO A 216 18.95 11.65 0.94
N ASP A 217 18.79 11.73 2.27
CA ASP A 217 18.99 10.66 3.24
C ASP A 217 17.75 9.77 3.44
N TRP A 218 16.60 10.13 2.86
CA TRP A 218 15.35 9.36 2.99
C TRP A 218 14.73 9.07 1.62
N ARG A 219 15.52 8.50 0.72
CA ARG A 219 15.10 8.14 -0.63
C ARG A 219 14.52 6.75 -0.68
N THR A 220 13.29 6.60 -1.18
CA THR A 220 12.65 5.29 -1.34
C THR A 220 13.15 4.54 -2.57
N LEU A 221 13.00 3.22 -2.59
CA LEU A 221 13.43 2.40 -3.72
C LEU A 221 12.73 2.72 -5.03
N PRO A 222 11.40 3.04 -5.10
CA PRO A 222 10.78 3.53 -6.33
C PRO A 222 11.46 4.77 -6.91
N ALA A 223 11.86 5.72 -6.06
CA ALA A 223 12.59 6.91 -6.51
C ALA A 223 14.00 6.57 -7.04
N THR A 224 14.66 5.59 -6.43
CA THR A 224 15.95 5.08 -6.91
C THR A 224 15.79 4.33 -8.23
N ILE A 225 14.79 3.45 -8.38
CA ILE A 225 14.48 2.75 -9.63
C ILE A 225 14.23 3.74 -10.76
N PHE A 226 13.44 4.79 -10.51
CA PHE A 226 13.19 5.83 -11.48
C PHE A 226 14.50 6.50 -11.94
N SER A 227 15.37 6.89 -11.00
CA SER A 227 16.67 7.49 -11.30
C SER A 227 17.63 6.56 -12.04
N LEU A 228 17.65 5.25 -11.70
CA LEU A 228 18.45 4.25 -12.41
C LEU A 228 17.97 4.11 -13.86
N THR A 229 16.66 4.09 -14.07
CA THR A 229 16.07 4.01 -15.41
C THR A 229 16.39 5.25 -16.24
N ASP A 230 16.30 6.45 -15.65
CA ASP A 230 16.63 7.73 -16.29
C ASP A 230 18.10 7.80 -16.72
N ARG A 231 18.99 7.18 -15.95
CA ARG A 231 20.43 7.04 -16.28
C ARG A 231 20.75 5.91 -17.26
N GLY A 232 19.75 5.20 -17.77
CA GLY A 232 19.94 4.06 -18.69
C GLY A 232 20.39 2.75 -18.01
N GLN A 233 20.43 2.68 -16.68
CA GLN A 233 20.80 1.47 -15.92
C GLN A 233 19.61 0.52 -15.76
N VAL A 234 19.01 0.11 -16.89
CA VAL A 234 17.72 -0.60 -16.95
C VAL A 234 17.80 -1.96 -16.27
N PHE A 235 18.93 -2.67 -16.37
CA PHE A 235 19.07 -4.01 -15.77
C PHE A 235 19.14 -3.96 -14.25
N LEU A 236 19.89 -3.01 -13.69
CA LEU A 236 19.92 -2.78 -12.25
C LEU A 236 18.57 -2.27 -11.72
N ALA A 237 17.91 -1.38 -12.47
CA ALA A 237 16.56 -0.92 -12.16
C ALA A 237 15.56 -2.09 -12.14
N SER A 238 15.68 -3.02 -13.10
CA SER A 238 14.84 -4.22 -13.16
C SER A 238 15.10 -5.17 -11.99
N ALA A 239 16.35 -5.41 -11.61
CA ALA A 239 16.69 -6.21 -10.43
C ALA A 239 16.14 -5.58 -9.14
N SER A 240 16.26 -4.25 -9.01
CA SER A 240 15.70 -3.48 -7.90
C SER A 240 14.17 -3.56 -7.85
N THR A 241 13.50 -3.54 -9.02
CA THR A 241 12.05 -3.71 -9.14
C THR A 241 11.60 -5.10 -8.69
N VAL A 242 12.33 -6.15 -9.07
CA VAL A 242 12.05 -7.53 -8.63
C VAL A 242 12.22 -7.65 -7.11
N LEU A 243 13.29 -7.07 -6.54
CA LEU A 243 13.49 -7.04 -5.08
C LEU A 243 12.35 -6.30 -4.36
N LEU A 244 11.93 -5.14 -4.87
CA LEU A 244 10.79 -4.39 -4.33
C LEU A 244 9.53 -5.24 -4.34
N LEU A 245 9.24 -5.92 -5.45
CA LEU A 245 8.09 -6.80 -5.60
C LEU A 245 8.12 -7.96 -4.59
N VAL A 246 9.25 -8.65 -4.48
CA VAL A 246 9.43 -9.78 -3.55
C VAL A 246 9.24 -9.34 -2.10
N VAL A 247 9.87 -8.23 -1.70
CA VAL A 247 9.77 -7.71 -0.33
C VAL A 247 8.33 -7.25 -0.03
N THR A 248 7.67 -6.59 -0.99
CA THR A 248 6.28 -6.16 -0.84
C THR A 248 5.35 -7.37 -0.68
N LEU A 249 5.47 -8.38 -1.53
CA LEU A 249 4.66 -9.59 -1.46
C LEU A 249 4.91 -10.34 -0.14
N ALA A 250 6.16 -10.48 0.28
CA ALA A 250 6.50 -11.08 1.57
C ALA A 250 5.82 -10.33 2.74
N GLY A 251 5.88 -9.01 2.75
CA GLY A 251 5.21 -8.18 3.76
C GLY A 251 3.69 -8.37 3.77
N VAL A 252 3.05 -8.36 2.60
CA VAL A 252 1.60 -8.57 2.47
C VAL A 252 1.19 -9.98 2.92
N VAL A 253 1.95 -11.00 2.55
CA VAL A 253 1.71 -12.40 2.98
C VAL A 253 1.85 -12.52 4.50
N LEU A 254 2.87 -11.96 5.11
CA LEU A 254 3.06 -11.96 6.56
C LEU A 254 1.88 -11.33 7.29
N LEU A 255 1.38 -10.17 6.80
CA LEU A 255 0.18 -9.54 7.35
C LEU A 255 -1.09 -10.38 7.11
N GLY A 256 -1.17 -11.10 5.98
CA GLY A 256 -2.24 -12.02 5.67
C GLY A 256 -2.31 -13.23 6.62
N LEU A 257 -1.16 -13.74 7.10
CA LEU A 257 -1.11 -14.84 8.09
C LEU A 257 -1.68 -14.41 9.46
N VAL A 258 -1.52 -13.15 9.83
CA VAL A 258 -2.15 -12.59 11.05
C VAL A 258 -3.67 -12.61 10.92
N ARG A 259 -4.20 -12.28 9.74
CA ARG A 259 -5.64 -12.34 9.42
C ARG A 259 -6.21 -13.75 9.60
N GLY A 260 -5.53 -14.77 9.07
CA GLY A 260 -5.99 -16.16 9.14
C GLY A 260 -6.12 -16.68 10.58
N ARG A 261 -5.18 -16.32 11.45
CA ARG A 261 -5.22 -16.70 12.88
C ARG A 261 -6.32 -15.98 13.66
N ALA A 262 -6.65 -14.75 13.30
CA ALA A 262 -7.70 -13.98 13.97
C ALA A 262 -9.13 -14.42 13.57
N SER A 263 -9.32 -14.95 12.36
CA SER A 263 -10.61 -15.50 11.90
C SER A 263 -10.89 -16.94 12.34
N ALA A 264 -9.87 -17.64 12.85
CA ALA A 264 -9.99 -19.02 13.35
C ALA A 264 -10.28 -19.11 14.87
N ARG A 265 -10.37 -17.96 15.55
CA ARG A 265 -10.76 -17.83 16.96
C ARG A 265 -12.15 -17.21 17.08
#